data_cb01fd84b17363f86ecc1e96a86475b7
#
_entry.id   cb01fd84b17363f86ecc1e96a86475b7
#
_cell.length_a   1.000
_cell.length_b   1.000
_cell.length_c   1.000
_cell.angle_alpha   90.00
_cell.angle_beta   90.00
_cell.angle_gamma   90.00
#
_symmetry.space_group_name_H-M   'P 1'
#
loop_
_entity.id
_entity.type
_entity.pdbx_description
1 polymer ?
#
loop_
_entity_poly.entity_id
_entity_poly.type
_entity_poly.pdbx_seq_one_letter_code
_entity_poly.pdbx_strand_id
1 'polypeptide(L)'
;MIKNSSYYPKFSLFLRPDKNNMGRILAIDYGRKRVGLAVSDPSQIIASKLDTIATHTVWDFLQKYFLKEEVDEVVIGYPRQLNNEASQAVIYVNPFIKKFKAKYPEIPLHLADERFTSKMAFQTMIDGGVRKKGRRDKGMVDAISATIILQSFMEQKRNLI
;
A
#
# COMPACT_ATOMS: atom_id res chain seq x y z
N MET A 1 4.31 29.16 -28.97
CA MET A 1 3.51 28.02 -28.53
C MET A 1 4.44 26.96 -27.94
N ILE A 2 4.67 27.03 -26.63
CA ILE A 2 5.62 26.13 -25.94
C ILE A 2 4.81 24.91 -25.48
N LYS A 3 5.04 23.78 -26.12
CA LYS A 3 4.52 22.49 -25.67
C LYS A 3 5.26 22.09 -24.39
N ASN A 4 4.58 22.15 -23.25
CA ASN A 4 5.06 21.54 -22.03
C ASN A 4 5.16 20.04 -22.24
N SER A 5 6.33 19.60 -22.65
CA SER A 5 6.71 18.19 -22.58
C SER A 5 6.87 17.85 -21.10
N SER A 6 5.90 17.12 -20.56
CA SER A 6 5.94 16.51 -19.25
C SER A 6 7.17 15.60 -19.18
N TYR A 7 8.22 16.09 -18.55
CA TYR A 7 9.43 15.34 -18.28
C TYR A 7 9.14 14.34 -17.14
N TYR A 8 8.53 13.21 -17.48
CA TYR A 8 8.60 12.05 -16.63
C TYR A 8 9.91 11.33 -16.95
N PRO A 9 10.82 11.13 -16.00
CA PRO A 9 11.93 10.24 -16.25
C PRO A 9 11.33 8.90 -16.67
N LYS A 10 11.63 8.46 -17.89
CA LYS A 10 11.39 7.10 -18.31
C LYS A 10 12.09 6.23 -17.27
N PHE A 11 11.34 5.56 -16.42
CA PHE A 11 11.84 4.45 -15.64
C PHE A 11 12.34 3.45 -16.69
N SER A 12 13.64 3.53 -16.92
CA SER A 12 14.33 2.61 -17.80
C SER A 12 14.14 1.22 -17.22
N LEU A 13 13.45 0.38 -17.98
CA LEU A 13 13.40 -1.05 -17.75
C LEU A 13 14.80 -1.60 -18.07
N PHE A 14 15.80 -1.17 -17.29
CA PHE A 14 17.11 -1.76 -17.35
C PHE A 14 16.99 -3.16 -16.79
N LEU A 15 17.27 -4.12 -17.63
CA LEU A 15 17.61 -5.50 -17.30
C LEU A 15 18.35 -5.49 -15.96
N ARG A 16 17.71 -6.02 -14.90
CA ARG A 16 18.33 -6.17 -13.60
C ARG A 16 19.49 -7.15 -13.75
N PRO A 17 20.74 -6.72 -13.58
CA PRO A 17 21.87 -7.62 -13.70
C PRO A 17 21.97 -8.62 -12.55
N ASP A 18 21.25 -8.40 -11.44
CA ASP A 18 21.31 -9.25 -10.27
C ASP A 18 19.92 -9.66 -9.78
N LYS A 19 19.61 -10.95 -9.90
CA LYS A 19 18.43 -11.59 -9.29
C LYS A 19 18.39 -11.49 -7.74
N ASN A 20 19.41 -10.94 -7.13
CA ASN A 20 19.55 -10.83 -5.67
C ASN A 20 19.04 -9.50 -5.09
N ASN A 21 18.67 -8.52 -5.89
CA ASN A 21 18.15 -7.25 -5.44
C ASN A 21 16.68 -7.11 -5.93
N MET A 22 15.76 -7.75 -5.21
CA MET A 22 14.33 -7.51 -5.41
C MET A 22 13.99 -6.14 -4.84
N GLY A 23 13.09 -5.40 -5.51
CA GLY A 23 12.54 -4.19 -4.95
C GLY A 23 11.51 -4.47 -3.86
N ARG A 24 11.14 -3.46 -3.13
CA ARG A 24 10.17 -3.55 -2.03
C ARG A 24 8.75 -3.77 -2.54
N ILE A 25 7.89 -4.32 -1.69
CA ILE A 25 6.43 -4.29 -1.88
C ILE A 25 5.89 -3.16 -1.01
N LEU A 26 5.12 -2.25 -1.60
CA LEU A 26 4.43 -1.18 -0.87
C LEU A 26 2.96 -1.55 -0.67
N ALA A 27 2.50 -1.54 0.58
CA ALA A 27 1.09 -1.72 0.90
C ALA A 27 0.41 -0.39 1.22
N ILE A 28 -0.82 -0.24 0.75
CA ILE A 28 -1.63 0.96 0.88
C ILE A 28 -3.00 0.60 1.48
N ASP A 29 -3.30 1.15 2.63
CA ASP A 29 -4.64 1.18 3.21
C ASP A 29 -5.26 2.56 2.92
N TYR A 30 -6.04 2.64 1.85
CA TYR A 30 -6.54 3.91 1.31
C TYR A 30 -7.84 4.32 1.97
N GLY A 31 -7.79 5.33 2.81
CA GLY A 31 -8.96 5.92 3.46
C GLY A 31 -9.35 7.29 2.90
N ARG A 32 -10.56 7.74 3.25
CA ARG A 32 -11.09 9.04 2.82
C ARG A 32 -10.26 10.22 3.31
N LYS A 33 -9.72 10.16 4.52
CA LYS A 33 -8.96 11.25 5.16
C LYS A 33 -7.49 10.94 5.32
N ARG A 34 -7.14 9.68 5.46
CA ARG A 34 -5.78 9.20 5.71
C ARG A 34 -5.50 7.96 4.89
N VAL A 35 -4.24 7.77 4.62
CA VAL A 35 -3.70 6.59 3.95
C VAL A 35 -2.65 5.98 4.86
N GLY A 36 -2.85 4.72 5.26
CA GLY A 36 -1.86 3.93 5.95
C GLY A 36 -0.91 3.28 4.95
N LEU A 37 0.37 3.27 5.28
CA LEU A 37 1.44 2.77 4.42
C LEU A 37 2.31 1.78 5.17
N ALA A 38 2.63 0.67 4.53
CA ALA A 38 3.58 -0.31 5.00
C ALA A 38 4.49 -0.75 3.85
N VAL A 39 5.67 -1.22 4.16
CA VAL A 39 6.66 -1.60 3.16
C VAL A 39 7.41 -2.86 3.58
N SER A 40 7.74 -3.71 2.61
CA SER A 40 8.63 -4.83 2.84
C SER A 40 10.10 -4.40 2.86
N ASP A 41 10.97 -5.24 3.43
CA ASP A 41 12.38 -5.19 3.14
C ASP A 41 12.65 -5.55 1.66
N PRO A 42 13.85 -5.28 1.13
CA PRO A 42 14.18 -5.62 -0.27
C PRO A 42 14.11 -7.13 -0.57
N SER A 43 14.28 -7.98 0.42
CA SER A 43 14.14 -9.44 0.28
C SER A 43 12.69 -9.92 0.33
N GLN A 44 11.73 -9.01 0.54
CA GLN A 44 10.30 -9.29 0.63
C GLN A 44 9.93 -10.35 1.69
N ILE A 45 10.59 -10.29 2.85
CA ILE A 45 10.40 -11.23 3.96
C ILE A 45 9.67 -10.57 5.13
N ILE A 46 10.02 -9.33 5.47
CA ILE A 46 9.53 -8.61 6.64
C ILE A 46 8.62 -7.46 6.20
N ALA A 47 7.42 -7.39 6.78
CA ALA A 47 6.51 -6.26 6.64
C ALA A 47 6.72 -5.26 7.78
N SER A 48 6.92 -4.00 7.45
CA SER A 48 7.13 -2.92 8.40
C SER A 48 6.19 -1.76 8.13
N LYS A 49 5.70 -1.14 9.20
CA LYS A 49 5.01 0.14 9.11
C LYS A 49 5.91 1.17 8.45
N LEU A 50 5.37 1.92 7.50
CA LEU A 50 6.08 3.03 6.85
C LEU A 50 5.60 4.38 7.39
N ASP A 51 4.34 4.73 7.14
CA ASP A 51 3.77 6.02 7.54
C ASP A 51 2.24 5.99 7.53
N THR A 52 1.64 7.06 8.07
CA THR A 52 0.23 7.40 7.86
C THR A 52 0.15 8.87 7.44
N ILE A 53 -0.34 9.10 6.25
CA ILE A 53 -0.37 10.42 5.62
C ILE A 53 -1.80 10.90 5.34
N ALA A 54 -1.97 12.19 5.14
CA ALA A 54 -3.24 12.73 4.68
C ALA A 54 -3.52 12.31 3.24
N THR A 55 -4.76 11.91 2.93
CA THR A 55 -5.11 11.37 1.61
C THR A 55 -4.79 12.31 0.45
N HIS A 56 -4.94 13.63 0.66
CA HIS A 56 -4.63 14.61 -0.39
C HIS A 56 -3.13 14.73 -0.72
N THR A 57 -2.24 14.22 0.15
CA THR A 57 -0.78 14.24 -0.06
C THR A 57 -0.23 12.94 -0.66
N VAL A 58 -1.08 11.94 -0.92
CA VAL A 58 -0.64 10.60 -1.34
C VAL A 58 0.19 10.62 -2.63
N TRP A 59 -0.18 11.46 -3.59
CA TRP A 59 0.51 11.51 -4.88
C TRP A 59 1.91 12.10 -4.79
N ASP A 60 2.08 13.15 -3.98
CA ASP A 60 3.39 13.74 -3.70
C ASP A 60 4.28 12.77 -2.93
N PHE A 61 3.69 12.05 -1.97
CA PHE A 61 4.40 11.00 -1.23
C PHE A 61 4.88 9.89 -2.16
N LEU A 62 4.00 9.31 -2.98
CA LEU A 62 4.35 8.21 -3.89
C LEU A 62 5.42 8.64 -4.89
N GLN A 63 5.32 9.84 -5.45
CA GLN A 63 6.32 10.36 -6.38
C GLN A 63 7.71 10.47 -5.72
N LYS A 64 7.78 11.02 -4.52
CA LYS A 64 9.04 11.14 -3.78
C LYS A 64 9.58 9.78 -3.33
N TYR A 65 8.68 8.88 -2.95
CA TYR A 65 9.05 7.55 -2.47
C TYR A 65 9.66 6.71 -3.59
N PHE A 66 9.01 6.64 -4.76
CA PHE A 66 9.49 5.88 -5.91
C PHE A 66 10.78 6.45 -6.56
N LEU A 67 11.14 7.70 -6.24
CA LEU A 67 12.45 8.25 -6.62
C LEU A 67 13.58 7.79 -5.71
N LYS A 68 13.29 7.38 -4.47
CA LYS A 68 14.29 6.99 -3.47
C LYS A 68 14.40 5.48 -3.30
N GLU A 69 13.28 4.79 -3.40
CA GLU A 69 13.16 3.37 -3.11
C GLU A 69 12.71 2.61 -4.35
N GLU A 70 13.33 1.48 -4.59
CA GLU A 70 12.93 0.56 -5.64
C GLU A 70 11.71 -0.23 -5.17
N VAL A 71 10.57 -0.05 -5.85
CA VAL A 71 9.31 -0.73 -5.54
C VAL A 71 8.93 -1.60 -6.72
N ASP A 72 8.83 -2.90 -6.49
CA ASP A 72 8.46 -3.89 -7.50
C ASP A 72 6.97 -4.02 -7.69
N GLU A 73 6.23 -3.95 -6.59
CA GLU A 73 4.80 -4.21 -6.56
C GLU A 73 4.11 -3.32 -5.53
N VAL A 74 2.86 -2.99 -5.80
CA VAL A 74 1.98 -2.31 -4.85
C VAL A 74 0.79 -3.21 -4.55
N VAL A 75 0.45 -3.34 -3.29
CA VAL A 75 -0.79 -3.99 -2.84
C VAL A 75 -1.68 -2.97 -2.14
N ILE A 76 -2.94 -2.92 -2.51
CA ILE A 76 -3.93 -2.05 -1.89
C ILE A 76 -5.02 -2.88 -1.24
N GLY A 77 -5.39 -2.53 -0.01
CA GLY A 77 -6.55 -3.09 0.65
C GLY A 77 -7.82 -2.70 -0.11
N TYR A 78 -8.61 -3.70 -0.50
CA TYR A 78 -9.84 -3.47 -1.23
C TYR A 78 -11.04 -3.86 -0.39
N PRO A 79 -11.94 -2.91 -0.07
CA PRO A 79 -13.07 -3.16 0.80
C PRO A 79 -14.11 -4.05 0.11
N ARG A 80 -14.31 -5.25 0.66
CA ARG A 80 -15.40 -6.16 0.28
C ARG A 80 -16.38 -6.29 1.43
N GLN A 81 -17.67 -6.17 1.16
CA GLN A 81 -18.70 -6.48 2.14
C GLN A 81 -19.06 -7.97 2.12
N LEU A 82 -19.47 -8.49 3.27
CA LEU A 82 -19.90 -9.89 3.41
C LEU A 82 -21.15 -10.23 2.57
N ASN A 83 -21.93 -9.21 2.18
CA ASN A 83 -23.16 -9.32 1.39
C ASN A 83 -23.01 -8.93 -0.09
N ASN A 84 -21.77 -8.82 -0.60
CA ASN A 84 -21.47 -8.39 -1.96
C ASN A 84 -21.92 -6.97 -2.35
N GLU A 85 -22.43 -6.17 -1.41
CA GLU A 85 -22.70 -4.76 -1.68
C GLU A 85 -21.39 -3.95 -1.72
N ALA A 86 -21.31 -2.98 -2.65
CA ALA A 86 -20.17 -2.10 -2.73
C ALA A 86 -20.07 -1.25 -1.46
N SER A 87 -19.01 -1.42 -0.69
CA SER A 87 -18.73 -0.55 0.45
C SER A 87 -18.59 0.90 -0.02
N GLN A 88 -19.03 1.86 0.79
CA GLN A 88 -18.81 3.29 0.49
C GLN A 88 -17.32 3.61 0.26
N ALA A 89 -16.41 2.84 0.83
CA ALA A 89 -14.98 3.00 0.62
C ALA A 89 -14.56 2.73 -0.83
N VAL A 90 -15.27 1.88 -1.59
CA VAL A 90 -15.03 1.60 -3.01
C VAL A 90 -15.10 2.87 -3.86
N ILE A 91 -15.99 3.81 -3.51
CA ILE A 91 -16.15 5.09 -4.21
C ILE A 91 -14.85 5.91 -4.18
N TYR A 92 -14.06 5.79 -3.11
CA TYR A 92 -12.80 6.52 -2.97
C TYR A 92 -11.60 5.74 -3.51
N VAL A 93 -11.60 4.42 -3.35
CA VAL A 93 -10.48 3.55 -3.73
C VAL A 93 -10.40 3.36 -5.24
N ASN A 94 -11.53 3.18 -5.93
CA ASN A 94 -11.52 2.93 -7.37
C ASN A 94 -10.91 4.06 -8.21
N PRO A 95 -11.22 5.35 -7.96
CA PRO A 95 -10.54 6.45 -8.66
C PRO A 95 -9.03 6.47 -8.42
N PHE A 96 -8.59 6.15 -7.19
CA PHE A 96 -7.18 6.05 -6.86
C PHE A 96 -6.50 4.92 -7.66
N ILE A 97 -7.09 3.72 -7.69
CA ILE A 97 -6.57 2.57 -8.44
C ILE A 97 -6.45 2.91 -9.94
N LYS A 98 -7.48 3.51 -10.52
CA LYS A 98 -7.48 3.92 -11.94
C LYS A 98 -6.36 4.90 -12.24
N LYS A 99 -6.20 5.93 -11.41
CA LYS A 99 -5.15 6.94 -11.55
C LYS A 99 -3.76 6.35 -11.32
N PHE A 100 -3.61 5.44 -10.34
CA PHE A 100 -2.35 4.76 -10.08
C PHE A 100 -1.87 3.96 -11.30
N LYS A 101 -2.74 3.11 -11.87
CA LYS A 101 -2.44 2.32 -13.06
C LYS A 101 -2.10 3.17 -14.28
N ALA A 102 -2.72 4.34 -14.42
CA ALA A 102 -2.41 5.27 -15.50
C ALA A 102 -1.07 5.99 -15.30
N LYS A 103 -0.72 6.30 -14.04
CA LYS A 103 0.51 7.05 -13.70
C LYS A 103 1.74 6.15 -13.60
N TYR A 104 1.57 4.91 -13.15
CA TYR A 104 2.63 3.93 -12.92
C TYR A 104 2.28 2.57 -13.57
N PRO A 105 2.14 2.52 -14.91
CA PRO A 105 1.71 1.31 -15.61
C PRO A 105 2.71 0.15 -15.50
N GLU A 106 3.97 0.46 -15.19
CA GLU A 106 5.05 -0.51 -15.02
C GLU A 106 5.06 -1.18 -13.63
N ILE A 107 4.36 -0.60 -12.63
CA ILE A 107 4.30 -1.17 -11.28
C ILE A 107 3.00 -1.97 -11.15
N PRO A 108 3.07 -3.30 -11.01
CA PRO A 108 1.88 -4.12 -10.76
C PRO A 108 1.14 -3.68 -9.49
N LEU A 109 -0.17 -3.51 -9.59
CA LEU A 109 -1.04 -3.21 -8.46
C LEU A 109 -1.98 -4.38 -8.19
N HIS A 110 -1.87 -4.93 -6.99
CA HIS A 110 -2.67 -6.04 -6.49
C HIS A 110 -3.74 -5.56 -5.52
N LEU A 111 -4.86 -6.27 -5.46
CA LEU A 111 -5.95 -5.99 -4.53
C LEU A 111 -5.98 -7.07 -3.46
N ALA A 112 -5.89 -6.68 -2.19
CA ALA A 112 -6.04 -7.56 -1.04
C ALA A 112 -7.41 -7.37 -0.39
N ASP A 113 -8.03 -8.48 0.00
CA ASP A 113 -9.34 -8.46 0.67
C ASP A 113 -9.21 -7.91 2.11
N GLU A 114 -9.92 -6.83 2.40
CA GLU A 114 -9.87 -6.11 3.68
C GLU A 114 -10.93 -6.53 4.70
N ARG A 115 -11.78 -7.52 4.41
CA ARG A 115 -12.96 -7.83 5.24
C ARG A 115 -12.72 -7.89 6.74
N PHE A 116 -11.52 -8.28 7.15
CA PHE A 116 -11.16 -8.45 8.58
C PHE A 116 -9.92 -7.66 9.02
N THR A 117 -9.30 -6.88 8.14
CA THR A 117 -8.00 -6.25 8.41
C THR A 117 -8.05 -5.28 9.59
N SER A 118 -9.06 -4.42 9.68
CA SER A 118 -9.21 -3.47 10.80
C SER A 118 -9.43 -4.17 12.14
N LYS A 119 -10.22 -5.28 12.14
CA LYS A 119 -10.43 -6.08 13.34
C LYS A 119 -9.15 -6.80 13.77
N MET A 120 -8.40 -7.35 12.83
CA MET A 120 -7.10 -7.99 13.07
C MET A 120 -6.08 -6.96 13.58
N ALA A 121 -6.05 -5.76 12.99
CA ALA A 121 -5.20 -4.67 13.45
C ALA A 121 -5.49 -4.29 14.89
N PHE A 122 -6.76 -4.15 15.24
CA PHE A 122 -7.18 -3.83 16.61
C PHE A 122 -6.80 -4.94 17.60
N GLN A 123 -6.98 -6.21 17.24
CA GLN A 123 -6.57 -7.34 18.06
C GLN A 123 -5.05 -7.39 18.24
N THR A 124 -4.30 -7.18 17.16
CA THR A 124 -2.83 -7.11 17.21
C THR A 124 -2.33 -6.02 18.17
N MET A 125 -3.01 -4.88 18.21
CA MET A 125 -2.69 -3.80 19.15
C MET A 125 -2.96 -4.21 20.61
N ILE A 126 -4.04 -4.97 20.85
CA ILE A 126 -4.35 -5.50 22.19
C ILE A 126 -3.26 -6.49 22.63
N ASP A 127 -2.94 -7.44 21.78
CA ASP A 127 -1.95 -8.49 22.04
C ASP A 127 -0.54 -7.90 22.25
N GLY A 128 -0.22 -6.82 21.53
CA GLY A 128 1.01 -6.05 21.68
C GLY A 128 1.04 -5.10 22.88
N GLY A 129 0.01 -5.12 23.75
CA GLY A 129 -0.05 -4.33 24.97
C GLY A 129 -0.30 -2.83 24.77
N VAL A 130 -0.78 -2.42 23.58
CA VAL A 130 -1.09 -1.00 23.31
C VAL A 130 -2.24 -0.53 24.19
N ARG A 131 -2.00 0.54 24.96
CA ARG A 131 -2.99 1.12 25.87
C ARG A 131 -4.23 1.61 25.11
N LYS A 132 -5.39 1.65 25.78
CA LYS A 132 -6.69 2.07 25.22
C LYS A 132 -6.62 3.42 24.45
N LYS A 133 -5.82 4.38 24.93
CA LYS A 133 -5.60 5.66 24.25
C LYS A 133 -4.91 5.49 22.88
N GLY A 134 -3.87 4.67 22.80
CA GLY A 134 -3.16 4.39 21.54
C GLY A 134 -4.03 3.64 20.54
N ARG A 135 -4.88 2.71 21.00
CA ARG A 135 -5.83 1.99 20.14
C ARG A 135 -6.94 2.87 19.54
N ARG A 136 -7.14 4.08 20.09
CA ARG A 136 -8.04 5.09 19.52
C ARG A 136 -7.35 6.01 18.51
N ASP A 137 -6.03 5.93 18.40
CA ASP A 137 -5.28 6.64 17.39
C ASP A 137 -5.53 5.98 16.02
N LYS A 138 -6.33 6.67 15.20
CA LYS A 138 -6.71 6.18 13.88
C LYS A 138 -5.51 6.07 12.95
N GLY A 139 -4.50 6.93 13.08
CA GLY A 139 -3.28 6.84 12.28
C GLY A 139 -2.48 5.57 12.57
N MET A 140 -2.41 5.17 13.84
CA MET A 140 -1.79 3.90 14.23
C MET A 140 -2.57 2.70 13.68
N VAL A 141 -3.90 2.73 13.75
CA VAL A 141 -4.76 1.66 13.20
C VAL A 141 -4.56 1.53 11.70
N ASP A 142 -4.57 2.64 10.96
CA ASP A 142 -4.38 2.64 9.49
C ASP A 142 -3.01 2.07 9.10
N ALA A 143 -1.95 2.42 9.83
CA ALA A 143 -0.61 1.89 9.56
C ALA A 143 -0.46 0.40 9.89
N ILE A 144 -1.10 -0.07 10.97
CA ILE A 144 -1.13 -1.50 11.31
C ILE A 144 -1.98 -2.26 10.29
N SER A 145 -3.11 -1.72 9.85
CA SER A 145 -3.92 -2.29 8.78
C SER A 145 -3.12 -2.46 7.49
N ALA A 146 -2.36 -1.47 7.07
CA ALA A 146 -1.48 -1.57 5.90
C ALA A 146 -0.40 -2.66 6.08
N THR A 147 0.16 -2.79 7.28
CA THR A 147 1.15 -3.84 7.59
C THR A 147 0.54 -5.23 7.51
N ILE A 148 -0.68 -5.41 7.99
CA ILE A 148 -1.40 -6.70 7.92
C ILE A 148 -1.76 -7.04 6.45
N ILE A 149 -2.19 -6.07 5.67
CA ILE A 149 -2.42 -6.23 4.22
C ILE A 149 -1.15 -6.75 3.54
N LEU A 150 -0.02 -6.12 3.82
CA LEU A 150 1.28 -6.49 3.26
C LEU A 150 1.69 -7.91 3.67
N GLN A 151 1.58 -8.22 4.95
CA GLN A 151 1.96 -9.52 5.50
C GLN A 151 1.14 -10.64 4.89
N SER A 152 -0.18 -10.47 4.82
CA SER A 152 -1.10 -11.41 4.18
C SER A 152 -0.77 -11.61 2.69
N PHE A 153 -0.48 -10.54 1.96
CA PHE A 153 -0.10 -10.61 0.56
C PHE A 153 1.21 -11.38 0.36
N MET A 154 2.22 -11.10 1.16
CA MET A 154 3.51 -11.79 1.09
C MET A 154 3.39 -13.28 1.44
N GLU A 155 2.55 -13.64 2.40
CA GLU A 155 2.27 -15.05 2.74
C GLU A 155 1.59 -15.77 1.59
N GLN A 156 0.57 -15.17 0.98
CA GLN A 156 -0.10 -15.74 -0.19
C GLN A 156 0.89 -15.94 -1.35
N LYS A 157 1.74 -14.96 -1.61
CA LYS A 157 2.75 -15.02 -2.66
C LYS A 157 3.75 -16.18 -2.44
N ARG A 158 4.17 -16.41 -1.19
CA ARG A 158 5.07 -17.54 -0.84
C ARG A 158 4.40 -18.91 -1.00
N ASN A 159 3.10 -18.99 -0.74
CA ASN A 159 2.35 -20.25 -0.84
C ASN A 159 2.01 -20.63 -2.29
N LEU A 160 2.20 -19.74 -3.26
CA LEU A 160 2.00 -19.98 -4.69
C LEU A 160 3.25 -20.47 -5.42
N ILE A 161 4.39 -20.47 -4.74
CA ILE A 161 5.68 -20.98 -5.24
C ILE A 161 5.92 -22.37 -4.72
#